data_af1e5d68c553af479c39dcae3edfe19e
#
_entry.id   af1e5d68c553af479c39dcae3edfe19e
#
_cell.length_a   1.000
_cell.length_b   1.000
_cell.length_c   1.000
_cell.angle_alpha   90.00
_cell.angle_beta   90.00
_cell.angle_gamma   90.00
#
_symmetry.space_group_name_H-M   'P 1'
#
loop_
_entity.id
_entity.type
_entity.pdbx_description
1 polymer ?
#
loop_
_entity_poly.entity_id
_entity_poly.type
_entity_poly.pdbx_seq_one_letter_code
_entity_poly.pdbx_strand_id
1 'polypeptide(L)'
;DEELRAALDEMFRHSSVLLAQEFIPTEFDWRIGLLDGEPLFACKYYMAKGHWQIYNHAHDDTGRNLCGAWETVPIYKAPQKVLDTAVKAAALIGKGLYGVDLKLINGRAVVIEINDNPSIDHKVEDAVLGDELYYRILNHFVHCLNRLHAQ
;
A
#
# COMPACT_ATOMS: atom_id res chain seq x y z
N ASP A 1 -15.83 9.73 -26.82
CA ASP A 1 -15.28 10.08 -25.54
C ASP A 1 -14.08 11.01 -25.75
N GLU A 2 -14.39 12.30 -26.11
CA GLU A 2 -13.38 13.30 -26.47
C GLU A 2 -12.48 13.68 -25.27
N GLU A 3 -13.05 13.74 -24.07
CA GLU A 3 -12.33 14.07 -22.83
C GLU A 3 -11.24 13.03 -22.53
N LEU A 4 -11.56 11.74 -22.66
CA LEU A 4 -10.59 10.65 -22.47
C LEU A 4 -9.46 10.73 -23.51
N ARG A 5 -9.78 11.02 -24.77
CA ARG A 5 -8.76 11.17 -25.82
C ARG A 5 -7.83 12.33 -25.54
N ALA A 6 -8.38 13.49 -25.18
CA ALA A 6 -7.59 14.66 -24.85
C ALA A 6 -6.67 14.40 -23.64
N ALA A 7 -7.18 13.71 -22.59
CA ALA A 7 -6.38 13.34 -21.43
C ALA A 7 -5.25 12.35 -21.81
N LEU A 8 -5.54 11.34 -22.63
CA LEU A 8 -4.53 10.39 -23.11
C LEU A 8 -3.47 11.06 -23.98
N ASP A 9 -3.87 11.94 -24.90
CA ASP A 9 -2.95 12.67 -25.76
C ASP A 9 -2.00 13.55 -24.94
N GLU A 10 -2.49 14.19 -23.88
CA GLU A 10 -1.64 14.96 -22.97
C GLU A 10 -0.68 14.07 -22.18
N MET A 11 -1.16 12.96 -21.61
CA MET A 11 -0.33 12.04 -20.83
C MET A 11 0.76 11.37 -21.69
N PHE A 12 0.47 11.04 -22.95
CA PHE A 12 1.45 10.45 -23.88
C PHE A 12 2.54 11.43 -24.32
N ARG A 13 2.41 12.74 -24.09
CA ARG A 13 3.51 13.70 -24.26
C ARG A 13 4.62 13.51 -23.22
N HIS A 14 4.30 12.95 -22.07
CA HIS A 14 5.20 12.81 -20.92
C HIS A 14 5.63 11.38 -20.66
N SER A 15 4.93 10.37 -21.19
CA SER A 15 5.22 8.95 -21.00
C SER A 15 4.93 8.15 -22.27
N SER A 16 5.78 7.18 -22.58
CA SER A 16 5.55 6.24 -23.69
C SER A 16 4.60 5.10 -23.32
N VAL A 17 4.30 4.92 -22.03
CA VAL A 17 3.43 3.85 -21.50
C VAL A 17 2.50 4.45 -20.46
N LEU A 18 1.23 4.10 -20.54
CA LEU A 18 0.22 4.45 -19.55
C LEU A 18 -0.45 3.20 -19.03
N LEU A 19 -0.73 3.17 -17.73
CA LEU A 19 -1.51 2.11 -17.09
C LEU A 19 -2.95 2.62 -16.91
N ALA A 20 -3.90 1.86 -17.45
CA ALA A 20 -5.33 2.10 -17.24
C ALA A 20 -5.91 1.02 -16.34
N GLN A 21 -6.54 1.40 -15.25
CA GLN A 21 -7.19 0.52 -14.31
C GLN A 21 -8.66 0.87 -14.15
N GLU A 22 -9.51 -0.15 -13.92
CA GLU A 22 -10.89 0.08 -13.54
C GLU A 22 -10.96 0.84 -12.22
N PHE A 23 -11.68 1.95 -12.18
CA PHE A 23 -11.93 2.67 -10.95
C PHE A 23 -13.04 2.00 -10.15
N ILE A 24 -12.71 1.52 -8.96
CA ILE A 24 -13.65 0.90 -8.03
C ILE A 24 -13.68 1.73 -6.74
N PRO A 25 -14.80 2.44 -6.46
CA PRO A 25 -14.91 3.26 -5.26
C PRO A 25 -14.98 2.37 -4.00
N THR A 26 -14.19 2.73 -3.00
CA THR A 26 -14.18 2.15 -1.67
C THR A 26 -14.06 3.26 -0.63
N GLU A 27 -14.52 3.04 0.59
CA GLU A 27 -14.38 3.99 1.69
C GLU A 27 -12.91 4.12 2.11
N PHE A 28 -12.18 3.01 2.07
CA PHE A 28 -10.76 2.93 2.38
C PHE A 28 -10.10 1.82 1.57
N ASP A 29 -8.79 1.90 1.44
CA ASP A 29 -7.95 0.84 0.92
C ASP A 29 -7.17 0.18 2.06
N TRP A 30 -6.97 -1.13 1.95
CA TRP A 30 -6.07 -1.87 2.82
C TRP A 30 -4.64 -1.72 2.33
N ARG A 31 -3.71 -1.42 3.25
CA ARG A 31 -2.28 -1.65 3.06
C ARG A 31 -1.83 -2.74 4.01
N ILE A 32 -1.37 -3.85 3.46
CA ILE A 32 -0.80 -4.96 4.22
C ILE A 32 0.72 -4.92 4.04
N GLY A 33 1.43 -4.64 5.13
CA GLY A 33 2.88 -4.80 5.17
C GLY A 33 3.24 -6.27 5.32
N LEU A 34 4.15 -6.75 4.51
CA LEU A 34 4.67 -8.12 4.54
C LEU A 34 6.18 -8.10 4.72
N LEU A 35 6.68 -9.03 5.52
CA LEU A 35 8.11 -9.27 5.69
C LEU A 35 8.38 -10.76 5.56
N ASP A 36 9.25 -11.15 4.62
CA ASP A 36 9.59 -12.55 4.33
C ASP A 36 8.36 -13.44 4.04
N GLY A 37 7.32 -12.87 3.45
CA GLY A 37 6.08 -13.55 3.12
C GLY A 37 5.03 -13.60 4.23
N GLU A 38 5.34 -13.05 5.42
CA GLU A 38 4.42 -13.02 6.56
C GLU A 38 3.83 -11.63 6.79
N PRO A 39 2.54 -11.49 7.13
CA PRO A 39 1.94 -10.20 7.46
C PRO A 39 2.59 -9.55 8.68
N LEU A 40 3.03 -8.31 8.53
CA LEU A 40 3.72 -7.53 9.53
C LEU A 40 2.81 -6.46 10.16
N PHE A 41 2.11 -5.69 9.32
CA PHE A 41 1.15 -4.68 9.75
C PHE A 41 -0.05 -4.60 8.80
N ALA A 42 -1.16 -4.04 9.27
CA ALA A 42 -2.37 -3.82 8.47
C ALA A 42 -2.93 -2.43 8.75
N CYS A 43 -3.00 -1.60 7.71
CA CYS A 43 -3.55 -0.26 7.75
C CYS A 43 -4.76 -0.14 6.84
N LYS A 44 -5.73 0.69 7.25
CA LYS A 44 -6.78 1.21 6.41
C LYS A 44 -6.45 2.66 6.08
N TYR A 45 -6.41 2.98 4.82
CA TYR A 45 -6.23 4.35 4.33
C TYR A 45 -7.54 4.84 3.75
N TYR A 46 -8.17 5.79 4.42
CA TYR A 46 -9.43 6.36 3.98
C TYR A 46 -9.21 7.36 2.85
N MET A 47 -10.16 7.42 1.93
CA MET A 47 -10.11 8.39 0.84
C MET A 47 -10.18 9.81 1.39
N ALA A 48 -9.43 10.72 0.80
CA ALA A 48 -9.52 12.14 1.14
C ALA A 48 -10.94 12.65 0.87
N LYS A 49 -11.44 13.53 1.74
CA LYS A 49 -12.83 14.02 1.69
C LYS A 49 -13.15 14.58 0.31
N GLY A 50 -14.15 13.96 -0.34
CA GLY A 50 -14.58 14.37 -1.69
C GLY A 50 -13.59 14.05 -2.81
N HIS A 51 -12.61 13.19 -2.55
CA HIS A 51 -11.60 12.77 -3.52
C HIS A 51 -11.59 11.24 -3.69
N TRP A 52 -11.13 10.76 -4.84
CA TRP A 52 -11.07 9.34 -5.16
C TRP A 52 -9.75 8.66 -4.72
N GLN A 53 -8.79 9.45 -4.24
CA GLN A 53 -7.49 8.98 -3.72
C GLN A 53 -7.37 9.28 -2.23
N ILE A 54 -6.43 8.60 -1.57
CA ILE A 54 -6.03 8.82 -0.18
C ILE A 54 -5.42 10.22 -0.03
N TYR A 55 -4.66 10.68 -1.03
CA TYR A 55 -4.07 12.01 -1.09
C TYR A 55 -4.83 12.88 -2.07
N ASN A 56 -5.23 14.07 -1.63
CA ASN A 56 -5.68 15.12 -2.50
C ASN A 56 -4.54 16.13 -2.65
N HIS A 57 -3.95 16.21 -3.85
CA HIS A 57 -2.86 17.12 -4.15
C HIS A 57 -3.31 18.59 -4.27
N ALA A 58 -4.61 18.87 -4.19
CA ALA A 58 -5.10 20.22 -4.00
C ALA A 58 -4.71 20.68 -2.59
N HIS A 59 -4.03 21.81 -2.50
CA HIS A 59 -3.70 22.45 -1.23
C HIS A 59 -4.96 23.13 -0.68
N ASP A 60 -5.15 23.05 0.66
CA ASP A 60 -6.11 23.93 1.31
C ASP A 60 -5.58 25.38 1.32
N ASP A 61 -6.42 26.33 1.78
CA ASP A 61 -6.03 27.75 1.87
C ASP A 61 -4.80 27.99 2.78
N THR A 62 -4.36 26.98 3.55
CA THR A 62 -3.16 27.01 4.40
C THR A 62 -1.94 26.34 3.74
N GLY A 63 -2.07 25.83 2.51
CA GLY A 63 -1.02 25.16 1.77
C GLY A 63 -0.75 23.72 2.24
N ARG A 64 -1.63 23.11 3.05
CA ARG A 64 -1.49 21.74 3.52
C ARG A 64 -2.12 20.76 2.54
N ASN A 65 -1.43 19.63 2.30
CA ASN A 65 -2.03 18.52 1.55
C ASN A 65 -3.22 17.97 2.32
N LEU A 66 -4.35 17.86 1.64
CA LEU A 66 -5.54 17.20 2.17
C LEU A 66 -5.34 15.69 2.01
N CYS A 67 -4.98 14.99 3.08
CA CYS A 67 -4.93 13.53 3.08
C CYS A 67 -6.14 12.95 3.84
N GLY A 68 -6.50 11.72 3.49
CA GLY A 68 -7.49 10.95 4.22
C GLY A 68 -7.00 10.55 5.61
N ALA A 69 -7.90 10.07 6.44
CA ALA A 69 -7.56 9.47 7.73
C ALA A 69 -6.93 8.07 7.52
N TRP A 70 -6.29 7.55 8.55
CA TRP A 70 -5.78 6.18 8.58
C TRP A 70 -6.17 5.50 9.88
N GLU A 71 -6.23 4.18 9.85
CA GLU A 71 -6.45 3.34 11.02
C GLU A 71 -5.58 2.08 10.91
N THR A 72 -4.62 1.92 11.81
CA THR A 72 -3.82 0.69 11.88
C THR A 72 -4.46 -0.28 12.85
N VAL A 73 -4.64 -1.50 12.41
CA VAL A 73 -5.28 -2.55 13.18
C VAL A 73 -4.34 -3.73 13.42
N PRO A 74 -4.48 -4.47 14.52
CA PRO A 74 -3.79 -5.74 14.67
C PRO A 74 -4.11 -6.70 13.51
N ILE A 75 -3.12 -7.46 13.06
CA ILE A 75 -3.25 -8.38 11.90
C ILE A 75 -4.49 -9.27 12.00
N TYR A 76 -4.78 -9.83 13.18
CA TYR A 76 -5.93 -10.71 13.39
C TYR A 76 -7.31 -10.03 13.19
N LYS A 77 -7.35 -8.69 13.12
CA LYS A 77 -8.57 -7.92 12.79
C LYS A 77 -8.74 -7.65 11.30
N ALA A 78 -7.68 -7.84 10.50
CA ALA A 78 -7.80 -7.74 9.06
C ALA A 78 -8.55 -8.97 8.49
N PRO A 79 -9.40 -8.80 7.47
CA PRO A 79 -10.09 -9.94 6.86
C PRO A 79 -9.10 -10.95 6.29
N GLN A 80 -9.29 -12.26 6.58
CA GLN A 80 -8.38 -13.31 6.13
C GLN A 80 -8.16 -13.28 4.61
N LYS A 81 -9.20 -13.00 3.82
CA LYS A 81 -9.10 -12.88 2.36
C LYS A 81 -8.16 -11.77 1.91
N VAL A 82 -8.08 -10.67 2.66
CA VAL A 82 -7.16 -9.56 2.36
C VAL A 82 -5.72 -10.01 2.63
N LEU A 83 -5.49 -10.65 3.78
CA LEU A 83 -4.17 -11.18 4.15
C LEU A 83 -3.69 -12.24 3.16
N ASP A 84 -4.54 -13.24 2.85
CA ASP A 84 -4.20 -14.31 1.91
C ASP A 84 -3.89 -13.77 0.51
N THR A 85 -4.63 -12.76 0.06
CA THR A 85 -4.42 -12.16 -1.25
C THR A 85 -3.11 -11.37 -1.27
N ALA A 86 -2.81 -10.60 -0.21
CA ALA A 86 -1.56 -9.86 -0.08
C ALA A 86 -0.35 -10.82 -0.12
N VAL A 87 -0.37 -11.88 0.69
CA VAL A 87 0.69 -12.89 0.74
C VAL A 87 0.91 -13.55 -0.62
N LYS A 88 -0.17 -13.97 -1.28
CA LYS A 88 -0.09 -14.59 -2.61
C LYS A 88 0.47 -13.63 -3.67
N ALA A 89 0.07 -12.37 -3.64
CA ALA A 89 0.52 -11.38 -4.58
C ALA A 89 2.01 -11.07 -4.40
N ALA A 90 2.47 -10.81 -3.18
CA ALA A 90 3.87 -10.56 -2.88
C ALA A 90 4.78 -11.76 -3.20
N ALA A 91 4.29 -12.98 -3.00
CA ALA A 91 5.03 -14.21 -3.32
C ALA A 91 5.39 -14.34 -4.81
N LEU A 92 4.69 -13.63 -5.71
CA LEU A 92 5.04 -13.57 -7.14
C LEU A 92 6.28 -12.72 -7.41
N ILE A 93 6.63 -11.81 -6.49
CA ILE A 93 7.80 -10.94 -6.58
C ILE A 93 8.97 -11.57 -5.84
N GLY A 94 8.75 -12.02 -4.61
CA GLY A 94 9.78 -12.65 -3.81
C GLY A 94 9.54 -12.57 -2.31
N LYS A 95 10.64 -12.67 -1.56
CA LYS A 95 10.68 -12.59 -0.10
C LYS A 95 11.46 -11.35 0.31
N GLY A 96 10.76 -10.35 0.79
CA GLY A 96 11.33 -9.07 1.19
C GLY A 96 10.35 -8.30 2.05
N LEU A 97 10.59 -7.00 2.17
CA LEU A 97 9.64 -6.06 2.76
C LEU A 97 8.76 -5.49 1.64
N TYR A 98 7.46 -5.74 1.71
CA TYR A 98 6.49 -5.28 0.73
C TYR A 98 5.29 -4.60 1.40
N GLY A 99 4.75 -3.56 0.75
CA GLY A 99 3.45 -3.00 1.04
C GLY A 99 2.48 -3.36 -0.07
N VAL A 100 1.43 -4.10 0.23
CA VAL A 100 0.41 -4.48 -0.75
C VAL A 100 -0.84 -3.66 -0.50
N ASP A 101 -1.27 -2.92 -1.51
CA ASP A 101 -2.49 -2.13 -1.46
C ASP A 101 -3.64 -2.91 -2.11
N LEU A 102 -4.75 -3.03 -1.38
CA LEU A 102 -5.89 -3.84 -1.78
C LEU A 102 -7.22 -3.14 -1.50
N LYS A 103 -8.18 -3.40 -2.37
CA LYS A 103 -9.60 -3.09 -2.13
C LYS A 103 -10.36 -4.36 -1.76
N LEU A 104 -11.27 -4.26 -0.79
CA LEU A 104 -12.19 -5.34 -0.46
C LEU A 104 -13.59 -5.00 -0.96
N ILE A 105 -14.06 -5.71 -1.99
CA ILE A 105 -15.30 -5.43 -2.70
C ILE A 105 -16.16 -6.68 -2.73
N ASN A 106 -17.36 -6.61 -2.14
CA ASN A 106 -18.29 -7.75 -2.09
C ASN A 106 -17.64 -9.05 -1.58
N GLY A 107 -16.75 -8.93 -0.59
CA GLY A 107 -16.01 -10.06 -0.03
C GLY A 107 -14.88 -10.61 -0.92
N ARG A 108 -14.51 -9.92 -2.00
CA ARG A 108 -13.37 -10.22 -2.86
C ARG A 108 -12.27 -9.18 -2.61
N ALA A 109 -11.06 -9.64 -2.31
CA ALA A 109 -9.88 -8.78 -2.23
C ALA A 109 -9.27 -8.64 -3.63
N VAL A 110 -8.98 -7.40 -4.03
CA VAL A 110 -8.39 -7.03 -5.32
C VAL A 110 -7.13 -6.23 -5.06
N VAL A 111 -6.00 -6.67 -5.61
CA VAL A 111 -4.72 -5.97 -5.51
C VAL A 111 -4.74 -4.73 -6.40
N ILE A 112 -4.30 -3.61 -5.88
CA ILE A 112 -4.11 -2.35 -6.60
C ILE A 112 -2.64 -2.20 -6.99
N GLU A 113 -1.75 -2.34 -6.00
CA GLU A 113 -0.30 -2.26 -6.25
C GLU A 113 0.49 -3.03 -5.20
N ILE A 114 1.76 -3.29 -5.50
CA ILE A 114 2.73 -3.85 -4.57
C ILE A 114 3.96 -2.95 -4.58
N ASN A 115 4.30 -2.40 -3.41
CA ASN A 115 5.45 -1.54 -3.21
C ASN A 115 6.59 -2.36 -2.58
N ASP A 116 7.77 -2.35 -3.21
CA ASP A 116 8.99 -2.99 -2.71
C ASP A 116 9.80 -2.10 -1.75
N ASN A 117 9.38 -0.85 -1.62
CA ASN A 117 9.89 0.12 -0.63
C ASN A 117 8.71 0.86 0.01
N PRO A 118 7.89 0.17 0.82
CA PRO A 118 6.72 0.77 1.42
C PRO A 118 7.10 1.83 2.45
N SER A 119 6.33 2.93 2.47
CA SER A 119 6.43 3.92 3.55
C SER A 119 6.08 3.28 4.89
N ILE A 120 6.84 3.63 5.91
CA ILE A 120 6.58 3.30 7.31
C ILE A 120 6.68 4.58 8.10
N ASP A 121 5.54 5.20 8.35
CA ASP A 121 5.46 6.49 9.04
C ASP A 121 5.15 6.29 10.53
N HIS A 122 5.82 7.09 11.36
CA HIS A 122 5.60 7.05 12.79
C HIS A 122 4.14 7.37 13.15
N LYS A 123 3.53 6.54 14.02
CA LYS A 123 2.13 6.56 14.43
C LYS A 123 1.13 6.21 13.32
N VAL A 124 1.61 5.75 12.19
CA VAL A 124 0.79 5.18 11.11
C VAL A 124 1.01 3.68 11.10
N GLU A 125 1.96 3.17 10.32
CA GLU A 125 2.20 1.72 10.18
C GLU A 125 2.71 1.09 11.49
N ASP A 126 3.47 1.84 12.30
CA ASP A 126 4.00 1.37 13.58
C ASP A 126 3.01 1.48 14.75
N ALA A 127 1.80 2.04 14.54
CA ALA A 127 0.87 2.37 15.62
C ALA A 127 0.45 1.16 16.50
N VAL A 128 0.52 -0.07 15.99
CA VAL A 128 0.20 -1.30 16.73
C VAL A 128 1.43 -1.96 17.32
N LEU A 129 2.51 -2.05 16.56
CA LEU A 129 3.74 -2.75 16.97
C LEU A 129 4.77 -1.83 17.63
N GLY A 130 4.70 -0.51 17.41
CA GLY A 130 5.71 0.42 17.88
C GLY A 130 7.11 0.05 17.38
N ASP A 131 8.10 0.12 18.26
CA ASP A 131 9.50 -0.19 17.96
C ASP A 131 9.71 -1.64 17.50
N GLU A 132 8.84 -2.56 17.90
CA GLU A 132 8.92 -3.97 17.50
C GLU A 132 8.85 -4.15 15.98
N LEU A 133 8.10 -3.28 15.28
CA LEU A 133 8.04 -3.29 13.82
C LEU A 133 9.43 -3.10 13.20
N TYR A 134 10.16 -2.11 13.67
CA TYR A 134 11.51 -1.80 13.18
C TYR A 134 12.51 -2.89 13.54
N TYR A 135 12.43 -3.45 14.76
CA TYR A 135 13.28 -4.57 15.17
C TYR A 135 13.10 -5.80 14.27
N ARG A 136 11.87 -6.14 13.91
CA ARG A 136 11.61 -7.27 13.00
C ARG A 136 12.21 -7.03 11.61
N ILE A 137 12.01 -5.84 11.06
CA ILE A 137 12.55 -5.47 9.74
C ILE A 137 14.09 -5.51 9.76
N LEU A 138 14.72 -4.85 10.72
CA LEU A 138 16.17 -4.79 10.82
C LEU A 138 16.77 -6.18 11.04
N ASN A 139 16.22 -6.98 11.93
CA ASN A 139 16.69 -8.34 12.19
C ASN A 139 16.58 -9.22 10.93
N HIS A 140 15.50 -9.11 10.16
CA HIS A 140 15.37 -9.84 8.91
C HIS A 140 16.51 -9.51 7.95
N PHE A 141 16.80 -8.21 7.73
CA PHE A 141 17.86 -7.80 6.82
C PHE A 141 19.25 -8.17 7.33
N VAL A 142 19.52 -8.06 8.65
CA VAL A 142 20.77 -8.56 9.24
C VAL A 142 20.95 -10.06 8.98
N HIS A 143 19.91 -10.87 9.15
CA HIS A 143 19.96 -12.29 8.83
C HIS A 143 20.21 -12.56 7.35
N CYS A 144 19.61 -11.78 6.45
CA CYS A 144 19.87 -11.89 5.02
C CYS A 144 21.32 -11.59 4.67
N LEU A 145 21.89 -10.50 5.22
CA LEU A 145 23.29 -10.14 5.02
C LEU A 145 24.26 -11.21 5.54
N ASN A 146 24.01 -11.73 6.75
CA ASN A 146 24.86 -12.78 7.33
C ASN A 146 24.86 -14.06 6.49
N ARG A 147 23.73 -14.42 5.87
CA ARG A 147 23.66 -15.57 4.95
C ARG A 147 24.46 -15.35 3.66
N LEU A 148 24.47 -14.12 3.13
CA LEU A 148 25.24 -13.78 1.95
C LEU A 148 26.75 -13.83 2.21
N HIS A 149 27.20 -13.43 3.41
CA HIS A 149 28.62 -13.46 3.78
C HIS A 149 29.12 -14.86 4.17
N ALA A 150 28.23 -15.82 4.41
CA ALA A 150 28.57 -17.20 4.77
C ALA A 150 28.71 -18.14 3.53
N GLN A 151 28.45 -17.62 2.34
CA GLN A 151 28.66 -18.30 1.04
C GLN A 151 29.97 -17.89 0.42
#